data_e8f8f7fbdeb5a3d431154bc1b755d2a7
#
_entry.id   e8f8f7fbdeb5a3d431154bc1b755d2a7
#
_cell.length_a   1.000
_cell.length_b   1.000
_cell.length_c   1.000
_cell.angle_alpha   90.00
_cell.angle_beta   90.00
_cell.angle_gamma   90.00
#
_symmetry.space_group_name_H-M   'P 1'
#
loop_
_entity.id
_entity.type
_entity.pdbx_description
1 polymer ?
#
loop_
_entity_poly.entity_id
_entity_poly.type
_entity_poly.pdbx_seq_one_letter_code
_entity_poly.pdbx_strand_id
1 'polypeptide(L)'
;WGKDRMRSMILERTDWCISRQRRWGLPIPVFYCKDCGKPVCTPESIEAVAGLFEKEGSNAWFDRDAADILPKGFTCPHCGKAAGFDKETDTLDGWFDSGSTHFAAMERDQGFWPATMYIEGLDQYRGWFQSSLLVAVGALGRGAPFKECVTHGWTVDGEGKAMHKSLGNGMDPAEIF
;
A
#
# COMPACT_ATOMS: atom_id res chain seq x y z
N TRP A 1 16.99 21.28 3.18
CA TRP A 1 17.16 20.08 4.00
C TRP A 1 16.19 18.96 3.62
N GLY A 2 14.87 19.17 3.66
CA GLY A 2 13.87 18.13 3.37
C GLY A 2 14.00 17.51 1.97
N LYS A 3 14.23 18.31 0.95
CA LYS A 3 14.45 17.85 -0.43
C LYS A 3 15.67 16.94 -0.54
N ASP A 4 16.79 17.35 0.08
CA ASP A 4 18.03 16.57 0.03
C ASP A 4 17.88 15.26 0.82
N ARG A 5 17.18 15.30 1.96
CA ARG A 5 16.87 14.12 2.74
C ARG A 5 16.02 13.12 1.97
N MET A 6 14.94 13.58 1.32
CA MET A 6 14.08 12.75 0.48
C MET A 6 14.88 12.13 -0.68
N ARG A 7 15.68 12.95 -1.37
CA ARG A 7 16.51 12.50 -2.48
C ARG A 7 17.46 11.38 -2.06
N SER A 8 18.22 11.58 -0.98
CA SER A 8 19.14 10.55 -0.48
C SER A 8 18.43 9.24 -0.16
N MET A 9 17.29 9.30 0.51
CA MET A 9 16.51 8.11 0.88
C MET A 9 15.94 7.35 -0.30
N ILE A 10 15.63 8.04 -1.41
CA ILE A 10 15.18 7.37 -2.64
C ILE A 10 16.37 6.78 -3.40
N LEU A 11 17.49 7.48 -3.50
CA LEU A 11 18.68 7.00 -4.20
C LEU A 11 19.33 5.79 -3.52
N GLU A 12 19.29 5.76 -2.19
CA GLU A 12 19.86 4.65 -1.38
C GLU A 12 18.89 3.46 -1.24
N ARG A 13 17.70 3.56 -1.82
CA ARG A 13 16.69 2.53 -1.66
C ARG A 13 17.03 1.30 -2.48
N THR A 14 16.90 0.13 -1.82
CA THR A 14 16.89 -1.18 -2.45
C THR A 14 15.46 -1.57 -2.87
N ASP A 15 15.29 -2.77 -3.39
CA ASP A 15 13.98 -3.32 -3.76
C ASP A 15 12.99 -3.26 -2.58
N TRP A 16 11.74 -3.03 -2.92
CA TRP A 16 10.64 -3.05 -1.97
C TRP A 16 9.92 -4.39 -2.03
N CYS A 17 10.18 -5.27 -1.08
CA CYS A 17 9.36 -6.45 -0.91
C CYS A 17 7.98 -6.05 -0.39
N ILE A 18 6.97 -6.18 -1.24
CA ILE A 18 5.59 -5.77 -0.93
C ILE A 18 4.75 -6.86 -0.28
N SER A 19 5.25 -8.10 -0.20
CA SER A 19 4.51 -9.21 0.43
C SER A 19 4.73 -9.27 1.94
N ARG A 20 3.68 -9.58 2.69
CA ARG A 20 3.69 -9.78 4.14
C ARG A 20 2.86 -11.00 4.52
N GLN A 21 3.35 -11.76 5.49
CA GLN A 21 2.66 -12.88 6.11
C GLN A 21 1.86 -12.37 7.32
N ARG A 22 0.75 -11.67 7.05
CA ARG A 22 -0.10 -11.06 8.07
C ARG A 22 -1.55 -11.51 7.88
N ARG A 23 -2.29 -11.59 8.99
CA ARG A 23 -3.74 -11.84 8.96
C ARG A 23 -4.54 -10.59 8.59
N TRP A 24 -4.00 -9.43 8.88
CA TRP A 24 -4.58 -8.14 8.53
C TRP A 24 -3.80 -7.51 7.38
N GLY A 25 -4.50 -7.10 6.34
CA GLY A 25 -3.95 -6.45 5.16
C GLY A 25 -4.75 -6.81 3.91
N LEU A 26 -4.54 -6.08 2.82
CA LEU A 26 -5.10 -6.42 1.53
C LEU A 26 -4.37 -7.63 0.94
N PRO A 27 -5.07 -8.62 0.42
CA PRO A 27 -4.45 -9.76 -0.22
C PRO A 27 -3.72 -9.36 -1.51
N ILE A 28 -2.66 -10.08 -1.83
CA ILE A 28 -1.96 -9.91 -3.10
C ILE A 28 -2.73 -10.68 -4.18
N PRO A 29 -3.25 -10.02 -5.24
CA PRO A 29 -4.13 -10.65 -6.22
C PRO A 29 -3.35 -11.45 -7.28
N VAL A 30 -2.57 -12.43 -6.82
CA VAL A 30 -1.79 -13.34 -7.66
C VAL A 30 -2.36 -14.75 -7.56
N PHE A 31 -2.44 -15.40 -8.71
CA PHE A 31 -2.84 -16.80 -8.80
C PHE A 31 -1.65 -17.67 -9.21
N TYR A 32 -1.69 -18.95 -8.90
CA TYR A 32 -0.69 -19.92 -9.32
C TYR A 32 -1.36 -21.03 -10.14
N CYS A 33 -0.87 -21.24 -11.36
CA CYS A 33 -1.41 -22.29 -12.22
C CYS A 33 -1.06 -23.67 -11.66
N LYS A 34 -2.06 -24.52 -11.43
CA LYS A 34 -1.85 -25.88 -10.91
C LYS A 34 -1.09 -26.81 -11.85
N ASP A 35 -1.13 -26.53 -13.16
CA ASP A 35 -0.41 -27.37 -14.14
C ASP A 35 1.07 -27.00 -14.29
N CYS A 36 1.41 -25.72 -14.34
CA CYS A 36 2.79 -25.29 -14.61
C CYS A 36 3.47 -24.62 -13.43
N GLY A 37 2.75 -24.38 -12.31
CA GLY A 37 3.25 -23.75 -11.08
C GLY A 37 3.61 -22.28 -11.21
N LYS A 38 3.42 -21.66 -12.37
CA LYS A 38 3.82 -20.26 -12.59
C LYS A 38 2.81 -19.29 -12.02
N PRO A 39 3.28 -18.13 -11.49
CA PRO A 39 2.40 -17.08 -11.03
C PRO A 39 1.67 -16.42 -12.20
N VAL A 40 0.42 -16.07 -11.97
CA VAL A 40 -0.47 -15.42 -12.93
C VAL A 40 -0.99 -14.13 -12.33
N CYS A 41 -0.64 -13.02 -12.97
CA CYS A 41 -1.07 -11.67 -12.64
C CYS A 41 -1.21 -10.90 -13.95
N THR A 42 -2.40 -10.91 -14.52
CA THR A 42 -2.72 -10.25 -15.78
C THR A 42 -3.71 -9.10 -15.54
N PRO A 43 -3.80 -8.12 -16.45
CA PRO A 43 -4.82 -7.08 -16.33
C PRO A 43 -6.22 -7.67 -16.13
N GLU A 44 -6.57 -8.71 -16.88
CA GLU A 44 -7.87 -9.38 -16.79
C GLU A 44 -8.11 -10.02 -15.41
N SER A 45 -7.09 -10.69 -14.83
CA SER A 45 -7.22 -11.28 -13.50
C SER A 45 -7.30 -10.22 -12.41
N ILE A 46 -6.57 -9.11 -12.54
CA ILE A 46 -6.62 -7.98 -11.60
C ILE A 46 -7.99 -7.29 -11.65
N GLU A 47 -8.53 -7.03 -12.83
CA GLU A 47 -9.86 -6.43 -12.98
C GLU A 47 -10.96 -7.30 -12.38
N ALA A 48 -10.86 -8.63 -12.56
CA ALA A 48 -11.79 -9.56 -11.93
C ALA A 48 -11.75 -9.48 -10.41
N VAL A 49 -10.56 -9.42 -9.81
CA VAL A 49 -10.38 -9.25 -8.36
C VAL A 49 -10.87 -7.88 -7.90
N ALA A 50 -10.55 -6.82 -8.63
CA ALA A 50 -11.02 -5.46 -8.30
C ALA A 50 -12.55 -5.38 -8.30
N GLY A 51 -13.19 -5.96 -9.31
CA GLY A 51 -14.66 -6.03 -9.40
C GLY A 51 -15.30 -6.87 -8.28
N LEU A 52 -14.62 -7.91 -7.81
CA LEU A 52 -15.05 -8.67 -6.65
C LEU A 52 -14.96 -7.83 -5.37
N PHE A 53 -13.81 -7.18 -5.15
CA PHE A 53 -13.58 -6.35 -3.96
C PHE A 53 -14.53 -5.16 -3.87
N GLU A 54 -14.87 -4.55 -5.00
CA GLU A 54 -15.85 -3.46 -5.06
C GLU A 54 -17.24 -3.89 -4.60
N LYS A 55 -17.62 -5.14 -4.87
CA LYS A 55 -18.96 -5.67 -4.53
C LYS A 55 -19.03 -6.29 -3.14
N GLU A 56 -18.02 -7.03 -2.76
CA GLU A 56 -18.04 -7.92 -1.59
C GLU A 56 -16.96 -7.57 -0.54
N GLY A 57 -16.05 -6.64 -0.86
CA GLY A 57 -14.90 -6.32 -0.01
C GLY A 57 -13.74 -7.30 -0.19
N SER A 58 -12.57 -6.96 0.36
CA SER A 58 -11.33 -7.73 0.17
C SER A 58 -11.36 -9.11 0.85
N ASN A 59 -12.21 -9.33 1.85
CA ASN A 59 -12.36 -10.65 2.49
C ASN A 59 -12.85 -11.73 1.51
N ALA A 60 -13.58 -11.35 0.46
CA ALA A 60 -14.02 -12.24 -0.59
C ALA A 60 -12.86 -13.02 -1.25
N TRP A 61 -11.64 -12.48 -1.21
CA TRP A 61 -10.45 -13.21 -1.66
C TRP A 61 -10.25 -14.53 -0.91
N PHE A 62 -10.49 -14.55 0.39
CA PHE A 62 -10.32 -15.73 1.22
C PHE A 62 -11.54 -16.66 1.19
N ASP A 63 -12.73 -16.10 0.99
CA ASP A 63 -14.00 -16.82 1.03
C ASP A 63 -14.40 -17.48 -0.30
N ARG A 64 -13.88 -16.99 -1.43
CA ARG A 64 -14.20 -17.49 -2.77
C ARG A 64 -13.08 -18.36 -3.34
N ASP A 65 -13.42 -19.37 -4.13
CA ASP A 65 -12.44 -20.12 -4.89
C ASP A 65 -11.91 -19.32 -6.10
N ALA A 66 -10.69 -19.65 -6.56
CA ALA A 66 -10.10 -18.97 -7.71
C ALA A 66 -10.98 -19.09 -8.98
N ALA A 67 -11.70 -20.19 -9.14
CA ALA A 67 -12.62 -20.42 -10.24
C ALA A 67 -13.84 -19.48 -10.22
N ASP A 68 -14.23 -19.01 -9.04
CA ASP A 68 -15.36 -18.07 -8.87
C ASP A 68 -14.93 -16.62 -9.08
N ILE A 69 -13.63 -16.36 -8.95
CA ILE A 69 -13.05 -15.01 -9.12
C ILE A 69 -12.66 -14.76 -10.57
N LEU A 70 -11.96 -15.73 -11.17
CA LEU A 70 -11.44 -15.58 -12.53
C LEU A 70 -12.58 -15.65 -13.55
N PRO A 71 -12.46 -14.95 -14.70
CA PRO A 71 -13.44 -15.02 -15.77
C PRO A 71 -13.68 -16.44 -16.26
N LYS A 72 -14.91 -16.75 -16.67
CA LYS A 72 -15.24 -18.06 -17.27
C LYS A 72 -14.36 -18.35 -18.48
N GLY A 73 -13.73 -19.51 -18.48
CA GLY A 73 -12.83 -19.92 -19.56
C GLY A 73 -11.43 -19.29 -19.49
N PHE A 74 -11.08 -18.67 -18.39
CA PHE A 74 -9.73 -18.13 -18.18
C PHE A 74 -8.68 -19.23 -18.31
N THR A 75 -7.64 -18.95 -19.09
CA THR A 75 -6.53 -19.89 -19.34
C THR A 75 -5.22 -19.33 -18.81
N CYS A 76 -4.34 -20.22 -18.40
CA CYS A 76 -3.01 -19.82 -17.95
C CYS A 76 -2.21 -19.17 -19.11
N PRO A 77 -1.72 -17.94 -18.98
CA PRO A 77 -0.96 -17.26 -20.03
C PRO A 77 0.39 -17.94 -20.33
N HIS A 78 0.86 -18.81 -19.43
CA HIS A 78 2.16 -19.49 -19.59
C HIS A 78 2.06 -20.85 -20.27
N CYS A 79 1.01 -21.62 -20.03
CA CYS A 79 0.87 -22.98 -20.59
C CYS A 79 -0.40 -23.16 -21.46
N GLY A 80 -1.26 -22.15 -21.54
CA GLY A 80 -2.47 -22.17 -22.37
C GLY A 80 -3.61 -23.08 -21.85
N LYS A 81 -3.43 -23.77 -20.73
CA LYS A 81 -4.44 -24.69 -20.20
C LYS A 81 -5.47 -23.96 -19.37
N ALA A 82 -6.72 -24.42 -19.43
CA ALA A 82 -7.80 -24.05 -18.52
C ALA A 82 -7.68 -24.86 -17.23
N ALA A 83 -6.55 -24.69 -16.55
CA ALA A 83 -6.23 -25.40 -15.31
C ALA A 83 -6.96 -24.77 -14.12
N GLY A 84 -6.98 -25.50 -13.00
CA GLY A 84 -7.28 -24.88 -11.71
C GLY A 84 -6.15 -23.93 -11.29
N PHE A 85 -6.50 -22.98 -10.44
CA PHE A 85 -5.56 -22.01 -9.88
C PHE A 85 -5.60 -22.04 -8.36
N ASP A 86 -4.45 -21.89 -7.73
CA ASP A 86 -4.33 -21.57 -6.32
C ASP A 86 -4.19 -20.06 -6.18
N LYS A 87 -4.59 -19.51 -5.04
CA LYS A 87 -4.48 -18.07 -4.74
C LYS A 87 -3.29 -17.82 -3.82
N GLU A 88 -2.67 -16.63 -3.98
CA GLU A 88 -1.69 -16.16 -3.02
C GLU A 88 -2.33 -15.96 -1.64
N THR A 89 -1.59 -16.27 -0.59
CA THR A 89 -2.03 -16.15 0.80
C THR A 89 -1.39 -14.97 1.53
N ASP A 90 -0.35 -14.40 0.96
CA ASP A 90 0.31 -13.23 1.50
C ASP A 90 -0.53 -11.96 1.30
N THR A 91 -0.28 -10.97 2.16
CA THR A 91 -0.93 -9.66 2.08
C THR A 91 0.06 -8.59 1.59
N LEU A 92 -0.48 -7.49 1.08
CA LEU A 92 0.32 -6.32 0.73
C LEU A 92 0.92 -5.67 1.99
N ASP A 93 2.09 -5.09 1.83
CA ASP A 93 2.68 -4.21 2.83
C ASP A 93 1.76 -3.00 3.08
N GLY A 94 1.44 -2.72 4.34
CA GLY A 94 0.60 -1.57 4.72
C GLY A 94 1.16 -0.22 4.24
N TRP A 95 2.46 -0.12 3.96
CA TRP A 95 3.03 1.05 3.31
C TRP A 95 2.64 1.17 1.83
N PHE A 96 2.30 0.07 1.16
CA PHE A 96 1.72 0.13 -0.17
C PHE A 96 0.29 0.66 -0.11
N ASP A 97 -0.50 0.19 0.85
CA ASP A 97 -1.88 0.66 1.06
C ASP A 97 -1.89 2.15 1.37
N SER A 98 -1.10 2.59 2.37
CA SER A 98 -0.99 3.99 2.74
C SER A 98 -0.40 4.87 1.64
N GLY A 99 0.57 4.34 0.91
CA GLY A 99 1.17 5.03 -0.25
C GLY A 99 0.20 5.24 -1.41
N SER A 100 -0.86 4.44 -1.49
CA SER A 100 -1.88 4.51 -2.54
C SER A 100 -3.04 5.46 -2.21
N THR A 101 -3.10 6.04 -1.00
CA THR A 101 -4.22 6.87 -0.53
C THR A 101 -4.48 8.09 -1.41
N HIS A 102 -3.44 8.69 -1.99
CA HIS A 102 -3.58 9.83 -2.90
C HIS A 102 -4.39 9.47 -4.17
N PHE A 103 -4.34 8.23 -4.61
CA PHE A 103 -5.09 7.73 -5.76
C PHE A 103 -6.43 7.13 -5.31
N ALA A 104 -6.41 6.19 -4.36
CA ALA A 104 -7.58 5.42 -3.97
C ALA A 104 -8.64 6.24 -3.23
N ALA A 105 -8.21 7.14 -2.31
CA ALA A 105 -9.15 7.93 -1.50
C ALA A 105 -9.28 9.36 -2.00
N MET A 106 -8.18 10.05 -2.32
CA MET A 106 -8.26 11.46 -2.67
C MET A 106 -8.78 11.69 -4.08
N GLU A 107 -8.19 11.06 -5.08
CA GLU A 107 -8.59 11.25 -6.47
C GLU A 107 -9.89 10.52 -6.78
N ARG A 108 -9.97 9.23 -6.46
CA ARG A 108 -11.14 8.39 -6.78
C ARG A 108 -12.39 8.82 -6.02
N ASP A 109 -12.28 9.01 -4.70
CA ASP A 109 -13.46 9.24 -3.86
C ASP A 109 -13.78 10.74 -3.69
N GLN A 110 -12.76 11.60 -3.69
CA GLN A 110 -12.91 13.04 -3.44
C GLN A 110 -12.69 13.90 -4.70
N GLY A 111 -12.22 13.31 -5.79
CA GLY A 111 -12.07 13.98 -7.07
C GLY A 111 -10.94 15.02 -7.14
N PHE A 112 -9.96 15.00 -6.25
CA PHE A 112 -8.83 15.92 -6.30
C PHE A 112 -7.47 15.22 -6.23
N TRP A 113 -6.54 15.72 -7.03
CA TRP A 113 -5.14 15.30 -7.08
C TRP A 113 -4.31 16.42 -7.75
N PRO A 114 -3.07 16.69 -7.33
CA PRO A 114 -2.41 16.22 -6.11
C PRO A 114 -2.94 16.91 -4.85
N ALA A 115 -2.58 16.39 -3.66
CA ALA A 115 -2.82 17.07 -2.40
C ALA A 115 -2.15 18.44 -2.37
N THR A 116 -2.79 19.43 -1.75
CA THR A 116 -2.15 20.72 -1.55
C THR A 116 -0.94 20.59 -0.65
N MET A 117 -1.06 19.85 0.44
CA MET A 117 -0.01 19.71 1.44
C MET A 117 -0.06 18.35 2.12
N TYR A 118 1.12 17.73 2.30
CA TYR A 118 1.35 16.60 3.20
C TYR A 118 2.04 17.10 4.46
N ILE A 119 1.50 16.76 5.62
CA ILE A 119 2.05 17.18 6.93
C ILE A 119 2.23 15.95 7.80
N GLU A 120 3.46 15.64 8.17
CA GLU A 120 3.79 14.54 9.08
C GLU A 120 5.13 14.77 9.80
N GLY A 121 5.45 13.84 10.70
CA GLY A 121 6.74 13.80 11.35
C GLY A 121 7.90 13.56 10.40
N LEU A 122 9.08 13.96 10.81
CA LEU A 122 10.31 13.84 10.01
C LEU A 122 10.74 12.38 9.72
N ASP A 123 10.22 11.40 10.45
CA ASP A 123 10.42 9.98 10.19
C ASP A 123 9.72 9.50 8.93
N GLN A 124 8.67 10.19 8.47
CA GLN A 124 7.90 9.84 7.29
C GLN A 124 8.64 10.04 5.96
N TYR A 125 9.84 10.58 5.98
CA TYR A 125 10.73 10.52 4.81
C TYR A 125 11.05 9.08 4.39
N ARG A 126 11.06 8.13 5.32
CA ARG A 126 11.14 6.69 5.05
C ARG A 126 9.81 5.94 5.11
N GLY A 127 8.75 6.60 5.52
CA GLY A 127 7.41 6.03 5.62
C GLY A 127 6.50 6.52 4.51
N TRP A 128 5.42 7.17 4.89
CA TRP A 128 4.34 7.56 4.01
C TRP A 128 4.74 8.49 2.87
N PHE A 129 5.61 9.45 3.09
CA PHE A 129 6.07 10.33 1.99
C PHE A 129 6.78 9.54 0.90
N GLN A 130 7.65 8.61 1.29
CA GLN A 130 8.39 7.80 0.33
C GLN A 130 7.47 6.82 -0.39
N SER A 131 6.60 6.09 0.32
CA SER A 131 5.67 5.14 -0.30
C SER A 131 4.70 5.83 -1.25
N SER A 132 4.19 7.02 -0.89
CA SER A 132 3.35 7.84 -1.76
C SER A 132 4.05 8.26 -3.05
N LEU A 133 5.31 8.69 -2.96
CA LEU A 133 6.12 9.04 -4.14
C LEU A 133 6.40 7.81 -5.02
N LEU A 134 6.73 6.67 -4.43
CA LEU A 134 6.99 5.44 -5.18
C LEU A 134 5.75 4.97 -5.94
N VAL A 135 4.58 5.04 -5.33
CA VAL A 135 3.32 4.69 -5.99
C VAL A 135 2.98 5.72 -7.07
N ALA A 136 2.99 7.01 -6.76
CA ALA A 136 2.61 8.04 -7.73
C ALA A 136 3.57 8.14 -8.91
N VAL A 137 4.87 8.19 -8.65
CA VAL A 137 5.89 8.40 -9.68
C VAL A 137 6.31 7.09 -10.32
N GLY A 138 6.60 6.08 -9.50
CA GLY A 138 7.13 4.80 -9.97
C GLY A 138 6.07 3.91 -10.62
N ALA A 139 4.93 3.71 -9.96
CA ALA A 139 3.90 2.81 -10.46
C ALA A 139 2.92 3.49 -11.42
N LEU A 140 2.47 4.71 -11.13
CA LEU A 140 1.47 5.42 -11.93
C LEU A 140 2.06 6.34 -13.00
N GLY A 141 3.37 6.57 -13.00
CA GLY A 141 4.04 7.46 -13.96
C GLY A 141 3.60 8.92 -13.85
N ARG A 142 3.13 9.36 -12.68
CA ARG A 142 2.64 10.71 -12.40
C ARG A 142 3.71 11.56 -11.72
N GLY A 143 3.41 12.84 -11.50
CA GLY A 143 4.20 13.70 -10.61
C GLY A 143 4.07 13.35 -9.14
N ALA A 144 4.68 14.15 -8.27
CA ALA A 144 4.50 13.98 -6.82
C ALA A 144 3.02 14.11 -6.42
N PRO A 145 2.53 13.29 -5.48
CA PRO A 145 1.13 13.29 -5.07
C PRO A 145 0.77 14.49 -4.15
N PHE A 146 1.70 15.40 -3.93
CA PHE A 146 1.53 16.62 -3.12
C PHE A 146 2.27 17.79 -3.76
N LYS A 147 1.78 19.00 -3.51
CA LYS A 147 2.44 20.25 -3.92
C LYS A 147 3.47 20.68 -2.90
N GLU A 148 3.13 20.55 -1.63
CA GLU A 148 3.96 20.92 -0.49
C GLU A 148 4.11 19.75 0.47
N CYS A 149 5.28 19.66 1.11
CA CYS A 149 5.57 18.68 2.14
C CYS A 149 6.14 19.40 3.36
N VAL A 150 5.39 19.39 4.45
CA VAL A 150 5.75 20.00 5.72
C VAL A 150 6.07 18.92 6.73
N THR A 151 7.18 19.07 7.44
CA THR A 151 7.56 18.14 8.50
C THR A 151 7.69 18.85 9.82
N HIS A 152 7.21 18.20 10.87
CA HIS A 152 7.36 18.65 12.24
C HIS A 152 8.28 17.73 13.06
N GLY A 153 8.76 18.20 14.19
CA GLY A 153 9.52 17.40 15.15
C GLY A 153 8.62 16.50 15.99
N TRP A 154 9.24 15.83 16.95
CA TRP A 154 8.53 15.02 17.94
C TRP A 154 7.85 15.90 18.99
N THR A 155 6.74 15.41 19.54
CA THR A 155 6.19 15.95 20.77
C THR A 155 7.16 15.63 21.90
N VAL A 156 7.54 16.66 22.66
CA VAL A 156 8.53 16.54 23.73
C VAL A 156 7.90 16.85 25.09
N ASP A 157 8.47 16.29 26.13
CA ASP A 157 8.11 16.59 27.50
C ASP A 157 8.72 17.95 27.99
N GLY A 158 8.48 18.31 29.22
CA GLY A 158 8.98 19.55 29.81
C GLY A 158 10.51 19.66 29.90
N GLU A 159 11.23 18.54 29.71
CA GLU A 159 12.69 18.49 29.66
C GLU A 159 13.23 18.48 28.21
N GLY A 160 12.36 18.54 27.22
CA GLY A 160 12.73 18.48 25.78
C GLY A 160 13.02 17.09 25.26
N LYS A 161 12.66 16.03 25.97
CA LYS A 161 12.79 14.66 25.55
C LYS A 161 11.55 14.23 24.75
N ALA A 162 11.74 13.47 23.67
CA ALA A 162 10.63 12.91 22.92
C ALA A 162 9.74 12.02 23.81
N MET A 163 8.43 12.22 23.72
CA MET A 163 7.47 11.42 24.48
C MET A 163 7.38 10.01 23.90
N HIS A 164 7.58 9.00 24.75
CA HIS A 164 7.46 7.58 24.41
C HIS A 164 6.72 6.83 25.50
N LYS A 165 5.87 5.88 25.10
CA LYS A 165 5.15 5.01 26.06
C LYS A 165 6.10 4.24 26.97
N SER A 166 7.25 3.79 26.44
CA SER A 166 8.26 3.06 27.21
C SER A 166 9.00 3.90 28.24
N LEU A 167 9.00 5.23 28.09
CA LEU A 167 9.62 6.17 29.04
C LEU A 167 8.61 6.69 30.07
N GLY A 168 7.32 6.46 29.86
CA GLY A 168 6.25 6.95 30.75
C GLY A 168 6.17 8.49 30.84
N ASN A 169 6.76 9.20 29.89
CA ASN A 169 6.79 10.67 29.85
C ASN A 169 5.74 11.25 28.88
N GLY A 170 4.78 10.43 28.45
CA GLY A 170 3.64 10.92 27.68
C GLY A 170 2.59 11.56 28.59
N MET A 171 1.90 12.56 28.06
CA MET A 171 0.74 13.18 28.70
C MET A 171 -0.53 12.63 28.05
N ASP A 172 -1.48 12.16 28.87
CA ASP A 172 -2.80 11.79 28.38
C ASP A 172 -3.58 13.07 28.05
N PRO A 173 -4.08 13.24 26.82
CA PRO A 173 -4.92 14.39 26.47
C PRO A 173 -6.13 14.57 27.40
N ALA A 174 -6.67 13.49 27.96
CA ALA A 174 -7.77 13.55 28.92
C ALA A 174 -7.42 14.23 30.25
N GLU A 175 -6.13 14.33 30.56
CA GLU A 175 -5.66 15.08 31.79
C GLU A 175 -5.65 16.60 31.56
N ILE A 176 -5.84 17.05 30.30
CA ILE A 176 -5.83 18.49 29.97
C ILE A 176 -7.25 19.06 29.91
N PHE A 177 -8.25 18.21 29.72
CA PHE A 177 -9.67 18.56 29.66
C PHE A 177 -10.38 18.11 30.92
#